data_f4deb4e9ddfd888cae9bf764a29f8053
#
_entry.id   f4deb4e9ddfd888cae9bf764a29f8053
#
_cell.length_a   1.000
_cell.length_b   1.000
_cell.length_c   1.000
_cell.angle_alpha   90.00
_cell.angle_beta   90.00
_cell.angle_gamma   90.00
#
_symmetry.space_group_name_H-M   'P 1'
#
loop_
_entity.id
_entity.type
_entity.pdbx_description
1 polymer ?
#
loop_
_entity_poly.entity_id
_entity_poly.type
_entity_poly.pdbx_seq_one_letter_code
_entity_poly.pdbx_strand_id
1 'polypeptide(L)'
;MNLNSILIGSENPQRLKDYYTKLFGEPTWDDGGYFGWQLGSGGVTVGPHDQVKGQNREPGRIIWNIETPDVQGEFKKLKAAGATIVKEPYDPAEGSADGSGMLISTFSDPDNNYFQLMSPMDAAAYEAAERMGAAKR
;
A
#
# COMPACT_ATOMS: atom_id res chain seq x y z
N MET A 1 19.30 9.97 -5.80
CA MET A 1 18.65 9.21 -4.71
C MET A 1 17.22 8.92 -5.13
N ASN A 2 16.72 7.70 -4.87
CA ASN A 2 15.40 7.26 -5.33
C ASN A 2 14.81 6.27 -4.32
N LEU A 3 13.59 6.51 -3.89
CA LEU A 3 12.88 5.54 -3.06
C LEU A 3 12.35 4.43 -3.97
N ASN A 4 12.96 3.26 -3.89
CA ASN A 4 12.64 2.13 -4.77
C ASN A 4 11.46 1.32 -4.25
N SER A 5 11.50 0.93 -2.97
CA SER A 5 10.53 -0.02 -2.43
C SER A 5 10.49 0.05 -0.91
N ILE A 6 9.48 -0.60 -0.35
CA ILE A 6 9.46 -0.91 1.07
C ILE A 6 9.65 -2.41 1.26
N LEU A 7 10.26 -2.80 2.35
CA LEU A 7 10.41 -4.20 2.75
C LEU A 7 9.60 -4.45 4.01
N ILE A 8 8.71 -5.42 3.94
CA ILE A 8 7.89 -5.85 5.07
C ILE A 8 8.49 -7.16 5.59
N GLY A 9 9.09 -7.10 6.77
CA GLY A 9 9.62 -8.29 7.43
C GLY A 9 8.50 -9.09 8.08
N SER A 10 8.62 -10.42 8.06
CA SER A 10 7.63 -11.31 8.64
C SER A 10 8.29 -12.55 9.21
N GLU A 11 7.71 -13.08 10.28
CA GLU A 11 8.05 -14.41 10.80
C GLU A 11 7.55 -15.50 9.86
N ASN A 12 6.49 -15.21 9.08
CA ASN A 12 5.91 -16.12 8.12
C ASN A 12 5.63 -15.39 6.79
N PRO A 13 6.68 -15.14 5.98
CA PRO A 13 6.50 -14.39 4.74
C PRO A 13 5.64 -15.10 3.71
N GLN A 14 5.52 -16.43 3.76
CA GLN A 14 4.65 -17.16 2.84
C GLN A 14 3.19 -16.75 3.02
N ARG A 15 2.75 -16.50 4.25
CA ARG A 15 1.38 -16.06 4.52
C ARG A 15 1.11 -14.69 3.90
N LEU A 16 2.08 -13.78 3.98
CA LEU A 16 1.98 -12.48 3.31
C LEU A 16 1.99 -12.62 1.80
N LYS A 17 2.85 -13.50 1.26
CA LYS A 17 2.87 -13.77 -0.18
C LYS A 17 1.51 -14.24 -0.66
N ASP A 18 0.90 -15.20 0.01
CA ASP A 18 -0.39 -15.74 -0.38
C ASP A 18 -1.47 -14.65 -0.39
N TYR A 19 -1.48 -13.81 0.63
CA TYR A 19 -2.42 -12.71 0.74
C TYR A 19 -2.24 -11.67 -0.38
N TYR A 20 -1.02 -11.16 -0.55
CA TYR A 20 -0.77 -10.14 -1.55
C TYR A 20 -0.91 -10.66 -2.99
N THR A 21 -0.67 -11.95 -3.21
CA THR A 21 -0.91 -12.57 -4.52
C THR A 21 -2.39 -12.52 -4.89
N LYS A 22 -3.28 -12.72 -3.92
CA LYS A 22 -4.72 -12.59 -4.16
C LYS A 22 -5.12 -11.17 -4.56
N LEU A 23 -4.43 -10.17 -4.00
CA LEU A 23 -4.78 -8.77 -4.22
C LEU A 23 -4.13 -8.19 -5.48
N PHE A 24 -2.86 -8.54 -5.74
CA PHE A 24 -2.04 -7.89 -6.76
C PHE A 24 -1.59 -8.81 -7.89
N GLY A 25 -1.93 -10.10 -7.82
CA GLY A 25 -1.47 -11.09 -8.79
C GLY A 25 -0.14 -11.70 -8.40
N GLU A 26 0.43 -12.50 -9.30
CA GLU A 26 1.70 -13.17 -9.05
C GLU A 26 2.82 -12.16 -8.79
N PRO A 27 3.76 -12.47 -7.89
CA PRO A 27 4.87 -11.56 -7.63
C PRO A 27 5.64 -11.21 -8.90
N THR A 28 6.08 -9.96 -8.97
CA THR A 28 6.97 -9.50 -10.05
C THR A 28 8.33 -10.15 -9.93
N TRP A 29 8.78 -10.40 -8.69
CA TRP A 29 10.02 -11.15 -8.43
C TRP A 29 9.80 -12.07 -7.22
N ASP A 30 10.55 -13.19 -7.24
CA ASP A 30 10.44 -14.26 -6.26
C ASP A 30 11.82 -14.90 -6.17
N ASP A 31 12.62 -14.53 -5.17
CA ASP A 31 14.00 -14.99 -5.06
C ASP A 31 14.46 -15.02 -3.61
N GLY A 32 15.08 -16.13 -3.21
CA GLY A 32 15.72 -16.24 -1.91
C GLY A 32 14.79 -16.12 -0.71
N GLY A 33 13.51 -16.43 -0.87
CA GLY A 33 12.52 -16.28 0.20
C GLY A 33 11.91 -14.89 0.28
N TYR A 34 12.25 -14.00 -0.66
CA TYR A 34 11.67 -12.66 -0.79
C TYR A 34 10.75 -12.63 -1.98
N PHE A 35 9.59 -11.99 -1.82
CA PHE A 35 8.56 -11.90 -2.85
C PHE A 35 8.18 -10.44 -3.01
N GLY A 36 8.13 -9.94 -4.23
CA GLY A 36 7.86 -8.53 -4.44
C GLY A 36 6.89 -8.26 -5.57
N TRP A 37 6.21 -7.13 -5.46
CA TRP A 37 5.25 -6.64 -6.44
C TRP A 37 5.61 -5.23 -6.85
N GLN A 38 5.71 -5.01 -8.16
CA GLN A 38 5.84 -3.67 -8.70
C GLN A 38 4.45 -3.08 -8.82
N LEU A 39 4.19 -1.99 -8.13
CA LEU A 39 2.91 -1.28 -8.15
C LEU A 39 3.14 0.12 -8.68
N GLY A 40 2.97 0.30 -9.99
CA GLY A 40 3.30 1.56 -10.64
C GLY A 40 4.79 1.86 -10.54
N SER A 41 5.14 3.00 -9.97
CA SER A 41 6.54 3.46 -9.88
C SER A 41 7.29 2.89 -8.67
N GLY A 42 6.60 2.27 -7.73
CA GLY A 42 7.22 1.74 -6.52
C GLY A 42 6.96 0.26 -6.35
N GLY A 43 7.68 -0.35 -5.40
CA GLY A 43 7.52 -1.77 -5.11
C GLY A 43 7.29 -2.05 -3.64
N VAL A 44 6.68 -3.19 -3.37
CA VAL A 44 6.59 -3.74 -2.03
C VAL A 44 7.18 -5.14 -2.05
N THR A 45 8.04 -5.44 -1.08
CA THR A 45 8.67 -6.75 -0.93
C THR A 45 8.33 -7.30 0.44
N VAL A 46 8.05 -8.58 0.52
CA VAL A 46 7.88 -9.27 1.79
C VAL A 46 8.98 -10.33 1.92
N GLY A 47 9.46 -10.54 3.12
CA GLY A 47 10.51 -11.52 3.34
C GLY A 47 10.73 -11.80 4.82
N PRO A 48 11.60 -12.77 5.14
CA PRO A 48 11.91 -13.08 6.53
C PRO A 48 12.76 -11.98 7.15
N HIS A 49 12.58 -11.78 8.46
CA HIS A 49 13.46 -10.92 9.23
C HIS A 49 13.57 -11.48 10.64
N ASP A 50 14.78 -11.71 11.10
CA ASP A 50 15.05 -12.41 12.38
C ASP A 50 14.61 -11.62 13.61
N GLN A 51 14.41 -10.31 13.49
CA GLN A 51 13.96 -9.45 14.58
C GLN A 51 12.45 -9.29 14.63
N VAL A 52 11.71 -9.89 13.68
CA VAL A 52 10.25 -9.75 13.61
C VAL A 52 9.58 -11.00 14.15
N LYS A 53 8.69 -10.81 15.13
CA LYS A 53 7.91 -11.88 15.75
C LYS A 53 6.44 -11.45 15.86
N GLY A 54 5.54 -12.36 15.45
CA GLY A 54 4.11 -12.18 15.60
C GLY A 54 3.52 -11.06 14.80
N GLN A 55 2.48 -10.46 15.35
CA GLN A 55 1.70 -9.40 14.71
C GLN A 55 2.30 -8.03 14.95
N ASN A 56 2.12 -7.13 13.98
CA ASN A 56 2.44 -5.72 14.16
C ASN A 56 1.45 -5.11 15.17
N ARG A 57 1.97 -4.62 16.29
CA ARG A 57 1.14 -4.06 17.38
C ARG A 57 0.83 -2.58 17.20
N GLU A 58 1.49 -1.92 16.26
CA GLU A 58 1.30 -0.50 15.99
C GLU A 58 1.19 -0.27 14.47
N PRO A 59 0.14 -0.84 13.83
CA PRO A 59 0.07 -0.81 12.36
C PRO A 59 -0.07 0.59 11.75
N GLY A 60 -0.54 1.55 12.53
CA GLY A 60 -0.63 2.92 12.06
C GLY A 60 0.68 3.68 12.02
N ARG A 61 1.77 3.10 12.54
CA ARG A 61 3.07 3.78 12.57
C ARG A 61 3.64 3.96 11.16
N ILE A 62 3.48 2.96 10.29
CA ILE A 62 3.90 3.03 8.90
C ILE A 62 2.76 2.50 8.06
N ILE A 63 2.20 3.34 7.20
CA ILE A 63 1.13 2.95 6.28
C ILE A 63 1.61 3.30 4.88
N TRP A 64 1.66 2.32 3.98
CA TRP A 64 2.05 2.61 2.61
C TRP A 64 0.82 2.84 1.75
N ASN A 65 0.94 3.74 0.78
CA ASN A 65 -0.18 4.24 0.00
C ASN A 65 -0.08 3.83 -1.46
N ILE A 66 -1.19 3.33 -1.98
CA ILE A 66 -1.36 3.04 -3.41
C ILE A 66 -2.30 4.09 -3.97
N GLU A 67 -1.80 4.88 -4.91
CA GLU A 67 -2.58 5.93 -5.55
C GLU A 67 -3.41 5.34 -6.69
N THR A 68 -4.66 5.73 -6.77
CA THR A 68 -5.55 5.34 -7.87
C THR A 68 -6.58 6.42 -8.13
N PRO A 69 -6.90 6.71 -9.40
CA PRO A 69 -7.97 7.65 -9.73
C PRO A 69 -9.37 7.10 -9.42
N ASP A 70 -9.47 5.81 -9.09
CA ASP A 70 -10.75 5.16 -8.80
C ASP A 70 -10.66 4.35 -7.50
N VAL A 71 -10.64 5.06 -6.36
CA VAL A 71 -10.57 4.42 -5.03
C VAL A 71 -11.76 3.50 -4.80
N GLN A 72 -12.96 3.91 -5.17
CA GLN A 72 -14.17 3.10 -4.99
C GLN A 72 -14.11 1.79 -5.77
N GLY A 73 -13.71 1.86 -7.04
CA GLY A 73 -13.60 0.67 -7.91
C GLY A 73 -12.51 -0.29 -7.43
N GLU A 74 -11.33 0.24 -7.09
CA GLU A 74 -10.24 -0.59 -6.59
C GLU A 74 -10.57 -1.19 -5.22
N PHE A 75 -11.26 -0.44 -4.36
CA PHE A 75 -11.74 -0.96 -3.09
C PHE A 75 -12.63 -2.19 -3.30
N LYS A 76 -13.57 -2.11 -4.22
CA LYS A 76 -14.48 -3.24 -4.52
C LYS A 76 -13.71 -4.46 -5.02
N LYS A 77 -12.71 -4.25 -5.88
CA LYS A 77 -11.87 -5.34 -6.38
C LYS A 77 -11.07 -6.00 -5.27
N LEU A 78 -10.42 -5.21 -4.41
CA LEU A 78 -9.64 -5.76 -3.31
C LEU A 78 -10.53 -6.48 -2.30
N LYS A 79 -11.70 -5.94 -2.00
CA LYS A 79 -12.68 -6.58 -1.11
C LYS A 79 -13.10 -7.94 -1.68
N ALA A 80 -13.43 -8.00 -2.97
CA ALA A 80 -13.83 -9.24 -3.62
C ALA A 80 -12.68 -10.27 -3.65
N ALA A 81 -11.43 -9.81 -3.71
CA ALA A 81 -10.25 -10.67 -3.70
C ALA A 81 -9.88 -11.18 -2.30
N GLY A 82 -10.57 -10.71 -1.26
CA GLY A 82 -10.35 -11.19 0.11
C GLY A 82 -9.55 -10.27 1.01
N ALA A 83 -9.38 -8.99 0.64
CA ALA A 83 -8.68 -8.04 1.48
C ALA A 83 -9.39 -7.82 2.81
N THR A 84 -8.62 -7.69 3.88
CA THR A 84 -9.13 -7.36 5.21
C THR A 84 -9.29 -5.84 5.31
N ILE A 85 -10.53 -5.39 5.50
CA ILE A 85 -10.87 -3.97 5.49
C ILE A 85 -10.78 -3.41 6.90
N VAL A 86 -9.98 -2.33 7.06
CA VAL A 86 -9.91 -1.57 8.31
C VAL A 86 -10.86 -0.38 8.23
N LYS A 87 -10.87 0.32 7.09
CA LYS A 87 -11.71 1.48 6.88
C LYS A 87 -12.16 1.54 5.42
N GLU A 88 -13.48 1.59 5.20
CA GLU A 88 -14.05 1.78 3.87
C GLU A 88 -13.69 3.17 3.32
N PRO A 89 -13.82 3.40 1.99
CA PRO A 89 -13.51 4.70 1.42
C PRO A 89 -14.23 5.85 2.12
N TYR A 90 -13.48 6.88 2.47
CA TYR A 90 -14.01 8.08 3.12
C TYR A 90 -13.13 9.27 2.78
N ASP A 91 -13.69 10.48 2.90
CA ASP A 91 -12.97 11.72 2.73
C ASP A 91 -12.41 12.16 4.09
N PRO A 92 -11.07 12.16 4.27
CA PRO A 92 -10.48 12.54 5.55
C PRO A 92 -10.70 14.01 5.93
N ALA A 93 -11.12 14.84 4.98
CA ALA A 93 -11.48 16.23 5.23
C ALA A 93 -12.98 16.41 5.53
N GLU A 94 -13.65 15.32 5.92
CA GLU A 94 -15.09 15.30 6.26
C GLU A 94 -16.02 15.65 5.09
N GLY A 95 -15.51 15.47 3.87
CA GLY A 95 -16.33 15.61 2.69
C GLY A 95 -17.15 14.36 2.42
N SER A 96 -17.87 14.37 1.30
CA SER A 96 -18.71 13.27 0.88
C SER A 96 -17.86 12.09 0.35
N ALA A 97 -18.28 10.87 0.63
CA ALA A 97 -17.65 9.67 0.08
C ALA A 97 -18.07 9.38 -1.38
N ASP A 98 -18.70 10.33 -2.04
CA ASP A 98 -19.20 10.20 -3.41
C ASP A 98 -18.11 10.32 -4.49
N GLY A 99 -16.86 10.59 -4.10
CA GLY A 99 -15.75 10.75 -5.04
C GLY A 99 -15.49 12.20 -5.45
N SER A 100 -16.24 13.17 -4.94
CA SER A 100 -16.03 14.57 -5.26
C SER A 100 -14.81 15.18 -4.58
N GLY A 101 -14.29 14.52 -3.52
CA GLY A 101 -13.08 14.92 -2.83
C GLY A 101 -12.06 13.80 -2.81
N MET A 102 -10.95 14.01 -2.11
CA MET A 102 -9.95 12.97 -1.89
C MET A 102 -10.55 11.84 -1.06
N LEU A 103 -10.35 10.62 -1.49
CA LEU A 103 -10.77 9.42 -0.75
C LEU A 103 -9.55 8.62 -0.32
N ILE A 104 -9.66 7.99 0.86
CA ILE A 104 -8.72 6.97 1.30
C ILE A 104 -9.52 5.77 1.82
N SER A 105 -8.89 4.59 1.74
CA SER A 105 -9.42 3.35 2.29
C SER A 105 -8.28 2.54 2.86
N THR A 106 -8.45 1.95 4.04
CA THR A 106 -7.37 1.27 4.76
C THR A 106 -7.61 -0.22 4.85
N PHE A 107 -6.55 -0.99 4.65
CA PHE A 107 -6.56 -2.45 4.68
C PHE A 107 -5.48 -2.96 5.61
N SER A 108 -5.64 -4.20 6.06
CA SER A 108 -4.68 -4.89 6.91
C SER A 108 -4.23 -6.19 6.24
N ASP A 109 -2.96 -6.53 6.37
CA ASP A 109 -2.47 -7.84 5.96
C ASP A 109 -2.53 -8.84 7.12
N PRO A 110 -2.20 -10.15 6.89
CA PRO A 110 -2.25 -11.16 7.96
C PRO A 110 -1.34 -10.90 9.16
N ASP A 111 -0.31 -10.08 9.01
CA ASP A 111 0.57 -9.69 10.11
C ASP A 111 0.16 -8.35 10.73
N ASN A 112 -1.03 -7.84 10.37
CA ASN A 112 -1.57 -6.58 10.85
C ASN A 112 -0.76 -5.36 10.42
N ASN A 113 -0.13 -5.41 9.24
CA ASN A 113 0.45 -4.23 8.62
C ASN A 113 -0.62 -3.54 7.78
N TYR A 114 -0.62 -2.21 7.77
CA TYR A 114 -1.64 -1.43 7.06
C TYR A 114 -1.12 -0.91 5.73
N PHE A 115 -2.00 -0.89 4.74
CA PHE A 115 -1.81 -0.12 3.51
C PHE A 115 -3.12 0.58 3.16
N GLN A 116 -3.03 1.58 2.30
CA GLN A 116 -4.19 2.40 1.91
C GLN A 116 -4.27 2.56 0.41
N LEU A 117 -5.50 2.65 -0.09
CA LEU A 117 -5.76 3.26 -1.39
C LEU A 117 -5.97 4.76 -1.15
N MET A 118 -5.50 5.59 -2.06
CA MET A 118 -5.71 7.03 -1.98
C MET A 118 -5.94 7.61 -3.36
N SER A 119 -6.76 8.66 -3.41
CA SER A 119 -6.94 9.45 -4.62
C SER A 119 -5.62 10.14 -4.99
N PRO A 120 -5.37 10.42 -6.27
CA PRO A 120 -4.19 11.17 -6.67
C PRO A 120 -4.17 12.55 -6.04
N MET A 121 -2.97 13.04 -5.72
CA MET A 121 -2.78 14.45 -5.42
C MET A 121 -3.08 15.27 -6.70
N ASP A 122 -3.46 16.51 -6.55
CA ASP A 122 -3.70 17.35 -7.72
C ASP A 122 -2.39 17.64 -8.48
N ALA A 123 -2.51 17.96 -9.77
CA ALA A 123 -1.33 18.15 -10.64
C ALA A 123 -0.40 19.25 -10.15
N ALA A 124 -0.94 20.32 -9.59
CA ALA A 124 -0.13 21.42 -9.08
C ALA A 124 0.71 21.00 -7.89
N ALA A 125 0.15 20.16 -7.01
CA ALA A 125 0.89 19.63 -5.86
C ALA A 125 2.03 18.71 -6.30
N TYR A 126 1.80 17.86 -7.30
CA TYR A 126 2.85 16.99 -7.86
C TYR A 126 3.96 17.80 -8.51
N GLU A 127 3.62 18.80 -9.32
CA GLU A 127 4.60 19.66 -9.97
C GLU A 127 5.46 20.41 -8.95
N ALA A 128 4.85 20.92 -7.88
CA ALA A 128 5.58 21.59 -6.81
C ALA A 128 6.54 20.63 -6.10
N ALA A 129 6.11 19.40 -5.84
CA ALA A 129 6.95 18.38 -5.20
C ALA A 129 8.12 17.98 -6.10
N GLU A 130 7.90 17.82 -7.39
CA GLU A 130 8.96 17.51 -8.36
C GLU A 130 10.00 18.62 -8.43
N ARG A 131 9.58 19.89 -8.48
CA ARG A 131 10.50 21.03 -8.49
C ARG A 131 11.33 21.07 -7.22
N MET A 132 10.74 20.83 -6.06
CA MET A 132 11.46 20.77 -4.78
C MET A 132 12.45 19.62 -4.75
N GLY A 133 12.07 18.45 -5.24
CA GLY A 133 12.94 17.29 -5.36
C GLY A 133 14.12 17.54 -6.28
N ALA A 134 13.87 18.16 -7.43
CA ALA A 134 14.93 18.50 -8.40
C ALA A 134 15.92 19.53 -7.82
N ALA A 135 15.41 20.52 -7.07
CA ALA A 135 16.24 21.57 -6.48
C ALA A 135 17.15 21.02 -5.36
N LYS A 136 16.81 19.89 -4.76
CA LYS A 136 17.59 19.28 -3.68
C LYS A 136 18.63 18.26 -4.15
N ARG A 137 18.63 17.95 -5.43
CA ARG A 137 19.55 16.95 -6.02
C ARG A 137 20.89 17.53 -6.40
#